data_ecadb34046a6f96cb0b78de954305f98
#
_entry.id   ecadb34046a6f96cb0b78de954305f98
#
_cell.length_a   1.000
_cell.length_b   1.000
_cell.length_c   1.000
_cell.angle_alpha   90.00
_cell.angle_beta   90.00
_cell.angle_gamma   90.00
#
_symmetry.space_group_name_H-M   'P 1'
#
loop_
_entity.id
_entity.type
_entity.pdbx_description
1 polymer ?
#
loop_
_entity_poly.entity_id
_entity_poly.type
_entity_poly.pdbx_seq_one_letter_code
_entity_poly.pdbx_strand_id
1 'polypeptide(L)'
;TIPAGSLIHMVDVSANHDERIFSNPEEFNIFRDDLYSGKILRSGHNKEGKCSHMAFGVGPHLCPGAWISHQETVIGSQILEAAFTNVRINNERMPKDVDGVALAPIGLGSIRELWLDFEIPTK
;
A
#
# COMPACT_ATOMS: atom_id res chain seq x y z
N THR A 1 13.10 16.85 24.06
CA THR A 1 14.31 17.15 23.26
C THR A 1 14.92 15.81 22.85
N ILE A 2 15.17 15.62 21.58
CA ILE A 2 15.87 14.42 21.07
C ILE A 2 17.38 14.73 21.10
N PRO A 3 18.22 13.90 21.73
CA PRO A 3 19.66 14.13 21.77
C PRO A 3 20.31 14.14 20.38
N ALA A 4 21.37 14.93 20.22
CA ALA A 4 22.16 14.92 18.99
C ALA A 4 22.75 13.51 18.75
N GLY A 5 22.73 13.05 17.51
CA GLY A 5 23.22 11.71 17.14
C GLY A 5 22.18 10.59 17.30
N SER A 6 20.96 10.89 17.78
CA SER A 6 19.88 9.90 17.82
C SER A 6 19.44 9.48 16.43
N LEU A 7 19.23 8.17 16.23
CA LEU A 7 18.58 7.65 15.03
C LEU A 7 17.07 7.84 15.17
N ILE A 8 16.45 8.46 14.18
CA ILE A 8 15.01 8.64 14.11
C ILE A 8 14.48 7.77 12.99
N HIS A 9 13.56 6.87 13.31
CA HIS A 9 12.86 6.04 12.33
C HIS A 9 11.40 6.54 12.21
N MET A 10 11.03 7.04 11.04
CA MET A 10 9.64 7.39 10.72
C MET A 10 8.94 6.14 10.18
N VAL A 11 7.83 5.77 10.81
CA VAL A 11 7.08 4.54 10.46
C VAL A 11 5.80 4.92 9.71
N ASP A 12 5.90 5.01 8.40
CA ASP A 12 4.79 5.42 7.52
C ASP A 12 3.60 4.45 7.60
N VAL A 13 3.87 3.17 7.82
CA VAL A 13 2.81 2.16 8.02
C VAL A 13 1.94 2.53 9.22
N SER A 14 2.56 2.90 10.34
CA SER A 14 1.81 3.32 11.54
C SER A 14 1.01 4.60 11.29
N ALA A 15 1.54 5.52 10.48
CA ALA A 15 0.81 6.74 10.13
C ALA A 15 -0.42 6.46 9.25
N ASN A 16 -0.33 5.46 8.36
CA ASN A 16 -1.46 5.03 7.52
C ASN A 16 -2.52 4.24 8.30
N HIS A 17 -2.19 3.76 9.50
CA HIS A 17 -3.11 3.04 10.40
C HIS A 17 -3.52 3.88 11.62
N ASP A 18 -3.37 5.19 11.57
CA ASP A 18 -3.75 6.07 12.67
C ASP A 18 -5.29 6.26 12.71
N GLU A 19 -5.94 5.63 13.68
CA GLU A 19 -7.40 5.69 13.89
C GLU A 19 -7.93 7.11 14.15
N ARG A 20 -7.05 8.05 14.55
CA ARG A 20 -7.41 9.46 14.72
C ARG A 20 -7.60 10.17 13.39
N ILE A 21 -7.08 9.59 12.31
CA ILE A 21 -7.08 10.15 10.95
C ILE A 21 -7.97 9.31 10.02
N PHE A 22 -7.87 7.99 10.12
CA PHE A 22 -8.56 7.06 9.21
C PHE A 22 -9.54 6.18 10.01
N SER A 23 -10.78 6.14 9.57
CA SER A 23 -11.78 5.24 10.15
C SER A 23 -11.48 3.80 9.77
N ASN A 24 -11.47 2.88 10.74
CA ASN A 24 -11.20 1.46 10.54
C ASN A 24 -9.97 1.21 9.64
N PRO A 25 -8.77 1.67 10.02
CA PRO A 25 -7.61 1.64 9.14
C PRO A 25 -7.14 0.22 8.77
N GLU A 26 -7.51 -0.78 9.55
CA GLU A 26 -7.23 -2.20 9.29
C GLU A 26 -8.16 -2.81 8.22
N GLU A 27 -9.25 -2.11 7.87
CA GLU A 27 -10.19 -2.58 6.87
C GLU A 27 -9.74 -2.16 5.46
N PHE A 28 -9.59 -3.15 4.56
CA PHE A 28 -9.41 -2.88 3.15
C PHE A 28 -10.75 -2.48 2.52
N ASN A 29 -10.95 -1.17 2.36
CA ASN A 29 -12.18 -0.61 1.79
C ASN A 29 -11.85 0.38 0.68
N ILE A 30 -12.11 0.00 -0.56
CA ILE A 30 -11.87 0.86 -1.75
C ILE A 30 -12.87 2.03 -1.87
N PHE A 31 -13.95 2.01 -1.11
CA PHE A 31 -15.00 3.04 -1.13
C PHE A 31 -14.94 3.98 0.09
N ARG A 32 -13.83 3.96 0.82
CA ARG A 32 -13.71 4.84 1.99
C ARG A 32 -13.70 6.31 1.59
N ASP A 33 -14.36 7.14 2.40
CA ASP A 33 -14.57 8.56 2.14
C ASP A 33 -13.62 9.49 2.91
N ASP A 34 -12.88 8.94 3.87
CA ASP A 34 -11.89 9.67 4.68
C ASP A 34 -10.52 9.80 4.02
N LEU A 35 -10.28 9.03 2.95
CA LEU A 35 -9.07 9.09 2.15
C LEU A 35 -9.25 10.02 0.95
N TYR A 36 -8.29 10.91 0.75
CA TYR A 36 -8.27 11.75 -0.44
C TYR A 36 -7.85 10.93 -1.66
N SER A 37 -8.78 10.67 -2.56
CA SER A 37 -8.57 9.88 -3.78
C SER A 37 -8.14 10.70 -5.00
N GLY A 38 -8.04 12.00 -4.87
CA GLY A 38 -8.02 12.88 -6.03
C GLY A 38 -6.71 13.03 -6.77
N LYS A 39 -5.55 12.93 -6.15
CA LYS A 39 -4.24 12.99 -6.81
C LYS A 39 -3.20 12.42 -5.86
N ILE A 40 -2.66 11.32 -6.23
CA ILE A 40 -1.80 10.41 -5.46
C ILE A 40 -0.60 11.05 -4.76
N LEU A 41 -0.22 12.25 -5.08
CA LEU A 41 1.09 12.76 -4.71
C LEU A 41 1.08 14.05 -3.91
N ARG A 42 0.01 14.34 -3.20
CA ARG A 42 0.04 15.47 -2.29
C ARG A 42 -0.23 14.99 -0.88
N SER A 43 0.85 14.88 -0.14
CA SER A 43 0.84 14.72 1.30
C SER A 43 0.12 15.88 1.98
N GLY A 44 -0.51 15.58 3.08
CA GLY A 44 -1.24 16.53 3.88
C GLY A 44 -2.75 16.48 3.62
N HIS A 45 -3.45 17.41 4.22
CA HIS A 45 -4.90 17.50 4.10
C HIS A 45 -5.27 18.26 2.83
N ASN A 46 -6.29 17.79 2.14
CA ASN A 46 -6.92 18.57 1.08
C ASN A 46 -7.77 19.72 1.68
N LYS A 47 -8.46 20.49 0.84
CA LYS A 47 -9.31 21.59 1.29
C LYS A 47 -10.49 21.16 2.17
N GLU A 48 -10.93 19.90 2.04
CA GLU A 48 -11.98 19.29 2.84
C GLU A 48 -11.46 18.63 4.12
N GLY A 49 -10.16 18.73 4.41
CA GLY A 49 -9.52 18.14 5.58
C GLY A 49 -9.22 16.65 5.47
N LYS A 50 -9.42 16.02 4.30
CA LYS A 50 -9.11 14.60 4.08
C LYS A 50 -7.62 14.39 3.89
N CYS A 51 -7.08 13.35 4.50
CA CYS A 51 -5.67 12.96 4.37
C CYS A 51 -5.43 12.07 3.16
N SER A 52 -4.24 12.19 2.57
CA SER A 52 -3.72 11.17 1.66
C SER A 52 -2.90 10.14 2.44
N HIS A 53 -2.84 8.91 1.92
CA HIS A 53 -1.92 7.91 2.46
C HIS A 53 -0.46 8.35 2.27
N MET A 54 0.43 7.86 3.14
CA MET A 54 1.85 8.21 3.17
C MET A 54 2.75 7.10 2.62
N ALA A 55 2.20 6.17 1.82
CA ALA A 55 2.95 5.01 1.32
C ALA A 55 4.20 5.39 0.48
N PHE A 56 4.19 6.56 -0.12
CA PHE A 56 5.31 7.09 -0.90
C PHE A 56 6.08 8.21 -0.20
N GLY A 57 5.85 8.40 1.10
CA GLY A 57 6.41 9.51 1.84
C GLY A 57 5.73 10.84 1.53
N VAL A 58 6.35 11.94 1.98
CA VAL A 58 5.79 13.28 1.87
C VAL A 58 6.87 14.35 1.65
N GLY A 59 6.48 15.49 1.12
CA GLY A 59 7.34 16.69 0.99
C GLY A 59 8.49 16.50 0.00
N PRO A 60 9.66 17.14 0.25
CA PRO A 60 10.79 17.13 -0.67
C PRO A 60 11.39 15.73 -0.94
N HIS A 61 11.15 14.79 -0.04
CA HIS A 61 11.60 13.40 -0.14
C HIS A 61 10.51 12.43 -0.60
N LEU A 62 9.43 12.92 -1.21
CA LEU A 62 8.43 12.08 -1.86
C LEU A 62 9.12 11.12 -2.82
N CYS A 63 8.72 9.85 -2.80
CA CYS A 63 9.29 8.82 -3.67
C CYS A 63 9.22 9.24 -5.15
N PRO A 64 10.33 9.35 -5.87
CA PRO A 64 10.33 9.74 -7.28
C PRO A 64 9.67 8.68 -8.18
N GLY A 65 9.64 7.41 -7.72
CA GLY A 65 9.03 6.29 -8.41
C GLY A 65 7.51 6.16 -8.21
N ALA A 66 6.87 7.01 -7.41
CA ALA A 66 5.46 6.87 -7.06
C ALA A 66 4.53 6.85 -8.29
N TRP A 67 4.80 7.65 -9.30
CA TRP A 67 4.02 7.69 -10.53
C TRP A 67 4.17 6.42 -11.38
N ILE A 68 5.41 5.93 -11.50
CA ILE A 68 5.71 4.70 -12.24
C ILE A 68 5.03 3.53 -11.54
N SER A 69 5.20 3.41 -10.24
CA SER A 69 4.58 2.36 -9.43
C SER A 69 3.05 2.35 -9.57
N HIS A 70 2.43 3.52 -9.56
CA HIS A 70 0.99 3.61 -9.79
C HIS A 70 0.59 3.12 -11.19
N GLN A 71 1.31 3.53 -12.24
CA GLN A 71 1.03 3.08 -13.60
C GLN A 71 1.26 1.56 -13.76
N GLU A 72 2.32 1.03 -13.19
CA GLU A 72 2.60 -0.41 -13.18
C GLU A 72 1.47 -1.19 -12.49
N THR A 73 0.98 -0.70 -11.36
CA THR A 73 -0.13 -1.33 -10.64
C THR A 73 -1.41 -1.33 -11.48
N VAL A 74 -1.77 -0.20 -12.09
CA VAL A 74 -2.98 -0.09 -12.91
C VAL A 74 -2.89 -0.98 -14.15
N ILE A 75 -1.81 -0.87 -14.91
CA ILE A 75 -1.62 -1.64 -16.14
C ILE A 75 -1.50 -3.13 -15.83
N GLY A 76 -0.73 -3.50 -14.81
CA GLY A 76 -0.55 -4.88 -14.38
C GLY A 76 -1.88 -5.52 -13.97
N SER A 77 -2.71 -4.80 -13.20
CA SER A 77 -4.03 -5.28 -12.81
C SER A 77 -4.94 -5.47 -14.02
N GLN A 78 -4.95 -4.56 -14.97
CA GLN A 78 -5.74 -4.68 -16.20
C GLN A 78 -5.31 -5.89 -17.06
N ILE A 79 -3.99 -6.13 -17.16
CA ILE A 79 -3.46 -7.28 -17.89
C ILE A 79 -3.88 -8.59 -17.19
N LEU A 80 -3.77 -8.65 -15.88
CA LEU A 80 -4.17 -9.83 -15.10
C LEU A 80 -5.68 -10.10 -15.23
N GLU A 81 -6.50 -9.06 -15.11
CA GLU A 81 -7.94 -9.16 -15.25
C GLU A 81 -8.37 -9.62 -16.66
N ALA A 82 -7.66 -9.17 -17.70
CA ALA A 82 -7.91 -9.59 -19.07
C ALA A 82 -7.44 -11.02 -19.39
N ALA A 83 -6.39 -11.48 -18.70
CA ALA A 83 -5.80 -12.79 -18.95
C ALA A 83 -6.41 -13.93 -18.12
N PHE A 84 -6.95 -13.62 -16.93
CA PHE A 84 -7.38 -14.62 -15.97
C PHE A 84 -8.76 -14.30 -15.39
N THR A 85 -9.49 -15.35 -15.02
CA THR A 85 -10.75 -15.26 -14.29
C THR A 85 -10.65 -16.00 -12.96
N ASN A 86 -11.56 -15.72 -12.03
CA ASN A 86 -11.63 -16.37 -10.73
C ASN A 86 -10.30 -16.32 -9.95
N VAL A 87 -9.60 -15.20 -10.05
CA VAL A 87 -8.33 -15.00 -9.33
C VAL A 87 -8.61 -14.92 -7.83
N ARG A 88 -7.94 -15.77 -7.05
CA ARG A 88 -8.06 -15.83 -5.58
C ARG A 88 -6.73 -16.18 -4.94
N ILE A 89 -6.56 -15.76 -3.69
CA ILE A 89 -5.37 -16.12 -2.91
C ILE A 89 -5.45 -17.59 -2.52
N ASN A 90 -4.38 -18.35 -2.78
CA ASN A 90 -4.24 -19.72 -2.32
C ASN A 90 -3.71 -19.72 -0.87
N ASN A 91 -4.61 -19.72 0.10
CA ASN A 91 -4.27 -19.69 1.52
C ASN A 91 -3.52 -20.94 2.01
N GLU A 92 -3.62 -22.06 1.33
CA GLU A 92 -2.90 -23.29 1.72
C GLU A 92 -1.42 -23.21 1.41
N ARG A 93 -1.06 -22.48 0.36
CA ARG A 93 0.31 -22.30 -0.12
C ARG A 93 0.98 -21.02 0.38
N MET A 94 0.20 -20.12 0.96
CA MET A 94 0.79 -18.92 1.56
C MET A 94 1.74 -19.28 2.70
N PRO A 95 2.89 -18.59 2.82
CA PRO A 95 3.80 -18.75 3.95
C PRO A 95 3.06 -18.56 5.28
N LYS A 96 3.24 -19.49 6.24
CA LYS A 96 2.54 -19.48 7.52
C LYS A 96 3.33 -18.81 8.66
N ASP A 97 4.59 -18.53 8.41
CA ASP A 97 5.57 -18.17 9.42
C ASP A 97 5.76 -16.67 9.64
N VAL A 98 5.29 -15.86 8.75
CA VAL A 98 5.34 -14.39 8.87
C VAL A 98 4.22 -13.84 8.00
N ASP A 99 3.10 -13.52 8.43
CA ASP A 99 2.00 -12.82 7.72
C ASP A 99 2.25 -12.43 6.22
N GLY A 100 3.02 -13.22 5.48
CA GLY A 100 3.46 -13.01 4.10
C GLY A 100 4.33 -11.76 3.87
N VAL A 101 4.63 -11.01 4.91
CA VAL A 101 5.35 -9.73 4.79
C VAL A 101 6.78 -9.88 5.31
N ALA A 102 7.75 -9.84 4.41
CA ALA A 102 9.13 -9.64 4.81
C ALA A 102 9.38 -8.16 5.06
N LEU A 103 9.64 -7.81 6.29
CA LEU A 103 10.18 -6.49 6.60
C LEU A 103 11.61 -6.40 6.05
N ALA A 104 11.85 -5.53 5.09
CA ALA A 104 13.19 -5.19 4.69
C ALA A 104 13.90 -4.44 5.84
N PRO A 105 15.25 -4.50 5.93
CA PRO A 105 16.01 -3.86 7.00
C PRO A 105 15.74 -2.36 7.18
N ILE A 106 15.17 -1.72 6.19
CA ILE A 106 14.83 -0.28 6.17
C ILE A 106 13.32 -0.03 6.34
N GLY A 107 12.58 -1.00 6.86
CA GLY A 107 11.14 -0.83 7.14
C GLY A 107 10.24 -0.87 5.92
N LEU A 108 10.74 -1.25 4.75
CA LEU A 108 9.91 -1.53 3.59
C LEU A 108 9.34 -2.93 3.70
N GLY A 109 8.05 -3.03 3.99
CA GLY A 109 7.33 -4.29 3.95
C GLY A 109 7.18 -4.77 2.49
N SER A 110 7.49 -6.03 2.23
CA SER A 110 7.22 -6.64 0.93
C SER A 110 6.67 -8.05 1.11
N ILE A 111 5.72 -8.41 0.26
CA ILE A 111 5.24 -9.79 0.20
C ILE A 111 6.33 -10.62 -0.46
N ARG A 112 6.81 -11.65 0.23
CA ARG A 112 7.84 -12.56 -0.29
C ARG A 112 7.33 -13.46 -1.37
N GLU A 113 6.15 -14.03 -1.13
CA GLU A 113 5.48 -14.97 -2.02
C GLU A 113 3.98 -14.71 -1.99
N LEU A 114 3.38 -14.59 -3.14
CA LEU A 114 1.94 -14.50 -3.31
C LEU A 114 1.50 -15.65 -4.21
N TRP A 115 0.81 -16.63 -3.63
CA TRP A 115 0.25 -17.75 -4.37
C TRP A 115 -1.18 -17.46 -4.77
N LEU A 116 -1.44 -17.51 -6.07
CA LEU A 116 -2.76 -17.26 -6.64
C LEU A 116 -3.26 -18.48 -7.38
N ASP A 117 -4.53 -18.82 -7.19
CA ASP A 117 -5.29 -19.70 -8.07
C ASP A 117 -6.03 -18.84 -9.08
N PHE A 118 -6.14 -19.29 -10.32
CA PHE A 118 -6.85 -18.60 -11.36
C PHE A 118 -7.33 -19.58 -12.45
N GLU A 119 -8.25 -19.13 -13.26
CA GLU A 119 -8.73 -19.86 -14.44
C GLU A 119 -8.33 -19.08 -15.70
N ILE A 120 -7.96 -19.82 -16.74
CA ILE A 120 -7.72 -19.25 -18.07
C ILE A 120 -9.04 -19.31 -18.84
N PRO A 121 -9.57 -18.18 -19.32
CA PRO A 121 -10.79 -18.18 -20.10
C PRO A 121 -10.64 -19.08 -21.34
N THR A 122 -11.48 -20.06 -21.47
CA THR A 122 -11.58 -20.82 -22.72
C THR A 122 -12.26 -19.95 -23.78
N LYS A 123 -11.60 -19.79 -24.92
CA LYS A 123 -12.17 -19.08 -26.07
C LYS A 123 -13.36 -19.81 -26.65
#